data_bf0f540fec5061f74da285823457dcb2
#
_entry.id   bf0f540fec5061f74da285823457dcb2
#
_cell.length_a   1.000
_cell.length_b   1.000
_cell.length_c   1.000
_cell.angle_alpha   90.00
_cell.angle_beta   90.00
_cell.angle_gamma   90.00
#
_symmetry.space_group_name_H-M   'P 1'
#
loop_
_entity.id
_entity.type
_entity.pdbx_description
1 polymer ?
#
loop_
_entity_poly.entity_id
_entity_poly.type
_entity_poly.pdbx_seq_one_letter_code
_entity_poly.pdbx_strand_id
1 'polypeptide(L)'
;MILYDKIQEALAKVYEEYFIFVEDIFREEFNCTLDTLRSKSRKTPLPYLRLIYTNHLHNQGVSYQRIAKWLNKNHSTLVIMLNKYNDYYKYIPEFRELADRFNNKLKEIQDGTNE
;
A
#
# COMPACT_ATOMS: atom_id res chain seq x y z
N MET A 1 9.17 13.58 27.92
CA MET A 1 8.36 12.45 27.47
C MET A 1 7.07 12.89 26.83
N ILE A 2 6.39 13.92 27.37
CA ILE A 2 5.16 14.46 26.75
C ILE A 2 5.42 14.93 25.31
N LEU A 3 6.57 15.58 25.06
CA LEU A 3 6.93 16.04 23.71
C LEU A 3 7.13 14.86 22.74
N TYR A 4 7.80 13.79 23.20
CA TYR A 4 8.00 12.60 22.38
C TYR A 4 6.67 11.97 21.99
N ASP A 5 5.73 11.85 22.95
CA ASP A 5 4.41 11.27 22.70
C ASP A 5 3.62 12.10 21.68
N LYS A 6 3.69 13.43 21.78
CA LYS A 6 3.02 14.32 20.84
C LYS A 6 3.61 14.20 19.43
N ILE A 7 4.94 14.03 19.33
CA ILE A 7 5.60 13.83 18.04
C ILE A 7 5.13 12.51 17.42
N GLN A 8 5.04 11.43 18.22
CA GLN A 8 4.58 10.14 17.71
C GLN A 8 3.13 10.19 17.25
N GLU A 9 2.27 10.90 17.97
CA GLU A 9 0.87 11.11 17.57
C GLU A 9 0.79 11.87 16.24
N ALA A 10 1.57 12.93 16.10
CA ALA A 10 1.59 13.72 14.86
C ALA A 10 2.07 12.88 13.67
N LEU A 11 3.12 12.08 13.86
CA LEU A 11 3.61 11.18 12.81
C LEU A 11 2.57 10.14 12.43
N ALA A 12 1.87 9.57 13.42
CA ALA A 12 0.82 8.60 13.15
C ALA A 12 -0.29 9.19 12.27
N LYS A 13 -0.69 10.43 12.53
CA LYS A 13 -1.70 11.12 11.71
C LYS A 13 -1.23 11.34 10.26
N VAL A 14 0.03 11.73 10.08
CA VAL A 14 0.60 11.94 8.74
C VAL A 14 0.61 10.63 7.97
N TYR A 15 1.00 9.52 8.61
CA TYR A 15 0.99 8.21 7.97
C TYR A 15 -0.44 7.78 7.61
N GLU A 16 -1.41 7.98 8.51
CA GLU A 16 -2.80 7.63 8.23
C GLU A 16 -3.35 8.41 7.04
N GLU A 17 -3.09 9.70 6.96
CA GLU A 17 -3.51 10.53 5.84
C GLU A 17 -2.92 10.01 4.52
N TYR A 18 -1.67 9.59 4.54
CA TYR A 18 -1.04 9.01 3.36
C TYR A 18 -1.64 7.66 2.99
N PHE A 19 -1.93 6.83 3.97
CA PHE A 19 -2.58 5.52 3.74
C PHE A 19 -3.95 5.71 3.09
N ILE A 20 -4.73 6.67 3.58
CA ILE A 20 -6.04 7.00 3.03
C ILE A 20 -5.92 7.53 1.61
N PHE A 21 -4.92 8.37 1.34
CA PHE A 21 -4.65 8.87 0.00
C PHE A 21 -4.38 7.72 -0.98
N VAL A 22 -3.55 6.77 -0.60
CA VAL A 22 -3.25 5.60 -1.45
C VAL A 22 -4.48 4.70 -1.59
N GLU A 23 -5.26 4.53 -0.53
CA GLU A 23 -6.51 3.75 -0.56
C GLU A 23 -7.53 4.38 -1.50
N ASP A 24 -7.60 5.71 -1.55
CA ASP A 24 -8.48 6.41 -2.50
C ASP A 24 -8.12 6.07 -3.94
N ILE A 25 -6.82 5.99 -4.26
CA ILE A 25 -6.36 5.58 -5.59
C ILE A 25 -6.82 4.15 -5.89
N PHE A 26 -6.67 3.24 -4.92
CA PHE A 26 -7.08 1.84 -5.09
C PHE A 26 -8.59 1.72 -5.29
N ARG A 27 -9.37 2.52 -4.58
CA ARG A 27 -10.83 2.53 -4.72
C ARG A 27 -11.24 3.03 -6.11
N GLU A 28 -10.63 4.09 -6.58
CA GLU A 28 -10.94 4.65 -7.90
C GLU A 28 -10.49 3.72 -9.04
N GLU A 29 -9.27 3.20 -8.95
CA GLU A 29 -8.66 2.45 -10.04
C GLU A 29 -9.10 1.00 -10.08
N PHE A 30 -9.27 0.38 -8.90
CA PHE A 30 -9.51 -1.06 -8.79
C PHE A 30 -10.84 -1.40 -8.10
N ASN A 31 -11.62 -0.42 -7.69
CA ASN A 31 -12.81 -0.63 -6.87
C ASN A 31 -12.49 -1.45 -5.61
N CYS A 32 -11.35 -1.20 -5.01
CA CYS A 32 -10.82 -1.93 -3.87
C CYS A 32 -10.74 -1.00 -2.65
N THR A 33 -11.46 -1.36 -1.59
CA THR A 33 -11.49 -0.57 -0.35
C THR A 33 -10.48 -1.09 0.67
N LEU A 34 -10.23 -0.31 1.73
CA LEU A 34 -9.38 -0.72 2.83
C LEU A 34 -9.91 -1.98 3.50
N ASP A 35 -11.22 -2.09 3.69
CA ASP A 35 -11.82 -3.30 4.27
C ASP A 35 -11.52 -4.53 3.42
N THR A 36 -11.57 -4.38 2.09
CA THR A 36 -11.23 -5.46 1.17
C THR A 36 -9.75 -5.83 1.29
N LEU A 37 -8.85 -4.84 1.38
CA LEU A 37 -7.43 -5.09 1.58
C LEU A 37 -7.15 -5.80 2.90
N ARG A 38 -7.90 -5.46 3.95
CA ARG A 38 -7.78 -6.09 5.27
C ARG A 38 -8.40 -7.47 5.36
N SER A 39 -9.26 -7.84 4.43
CA SER A 39 -9.99 -9.11 4.45
C SER A 39 -9.02 -10.29 4.33
N LYS A 40 -9.50 -11.48 4.68
CA LYS A 40 -8.74 -12.72 4.57
C LYS A 40 -8.93 -13.42 3.22
N SER A 41 -9.68 -12.79 2.31
CA SER A 41 -9.93 -13.36 1.00
C SER A 41 -8.63 -13.52 0.21
N ARG A 42 -8.46 -14.67 -0.43
CA ARG A 42 -7.32 -14.97 -1.30
C ARG A 42 -7.74 -15.03 -2.77
N LYS A 43 -8.93 -14.53 -3.08
CA LYS A 43 -9.41 -14.48 -4.47
C LYS A 43 -8.61 -13.47 -5.26
N THR A 44 -8.14 -13.86 -6.43
CA THR A 44 -7.49 -12.96 -7.38
C THR A 44 -8.48 -11.87 -7.78
N PRO A 45 -8.10 -10.58 -7.84
CA PRO A 45 -6.73 -10.07 -7.76
C PRO A 45 -6.31 -9.57 -6.38
N LEU A 46 -7.03 -9.86 -5.31
CA LEU A 46 -6.77 -9.29 -3.98
C LEU A 46 -5.35 -9.52 -3.46
N PRO A 47 -4.76 -10.73 -3.57
CA PRO A 47 -3.36 -10.90 -3.14
C PRO A 47 -2.41 -9.98 -3.90
N TYR A 48 -2.65 -9.75 -5.18
CA TYR A 48 -1.84 -8.86 -6.00
C TYR A 48 -2.00 -7.40 -5.56
N LEU A 49 -3.22 -6.97 -5.31
CA LEU A 49 -3.50 -5.60 -4.87
C LEU A 49 -2.90 -5.31 -3.50
N ARG A 50 -2.97 -6.27 -2.57
CA ARG A 50 -2.31 -6.13 -1.26
C ARG A 50 -0.81 -5.96 -1.40
N LEU A 51 -0.20 -6.74 -2.29
CA LEU A 51 1.23 -6.65 -2.52
C LEU A 51 1.63 -5.31 -3.12
N ILE A 52 0.88 -4.82 -4.09
CA ILE A 52 1.12 -3.50 -4.70
C ILE A 52 0.99 -2.39 -3.66
N TYR A 53 -0.07 -2.42 -2.86
CA TYR A 53 -0.32 -1.45 -1.79
C TYR A 53 0.82 -1.44 -0.77
N THR A 54 1.17 -2.61 -0.25
CA THR A 54 2.20 -2.77 0.76
C THR A 54 3.58 -2.37 0.25
N ASN A 55 3.91 -2.77 -0.97
CA ASN A 55 5.20 -2.44 -1.58
C ASN A 55 5.35 -0.93 -1.77
N HIS A 56 4.30 -0.25 -2.20
CA HIS A 56 4.33 1.19 -2.36
C HIS A 56 4.59 1.89 -1.03
N LEU A 57 3.85 1.55 0.01
CA LEU A 57 4.02 2.14 1.34
C LEU A 57 5.42 1.89 1.88
N HIS A 58 5.93 0.68 1.72
CA HIS A 58 7.28 0.34 2.17
C HIS A 58 8.34 1.16 1.43
N ASN A 59 8.20 1.32 0.13
CA ASN A 59 9.13 2.12 -0.67
C ASN A 59 9.10 3.61 -0.32
N GLN A 60 8.00 4.08 0.27
CA GLN A 60 7.90 5.45 0.78
C GLN A 60 8.46 5.60 2.19
N GLY A 61 9.07 4.56 2.74
CA GLY A 61 9.71 4.61 4.03
C GLY A 61 8.84 4.21 5.21
N VAL A 62 7.64 3.67 4.96
CA VAL A 62 6.78 3.19 6.04
C VAL A 62 7.28 1.84 6.54
N SER A 63 7.42 1.69 7.86
CA SER A 63 7.94 0.45 8.44
C SER A 63 6.96 -0.71 8.26
N TYR A 64 7.49 -1.93 8.25
CA TYR A 64 6.68 -3.14 8.20
C TYR A 64 5.66 -3.19 9.33
N GLN A 65 6.05 -2.77 10.52
CA GLN A 65 5.16 -2.78 11.69
C GLN A 65 3.94 -1.89 11.51
N ARG A 66 4.14 -0.69 10.97
CA ARG A 66 3.04 0.24 10.72
C ARG A 66 2.09 -0.29 9.66
N ILE A 67 2.63 -0.83 8.57
CA ILE A 67 1.82 -1.38 7.49
C ILE A 67 1.03 -2.59 8.00
N ALA A 68 1.68 -3.48 8.74
CA ALA A 68 1.05 -4.68 9.29
C ALA A 68 -0.11 -4.31 10.22
N LYS A 69 0.09 -3.35 11.10
CA LYS A 69 -0.94 -2.87 12.01
C LYS A 69 -2.12 -2.27 11.24
N TRP A 70 -1.83 -1.45 10.23
CA TRP A 70 -2.86 -0.81 9.42
C TRP A 70 -3.70 -1.83 8.66
N LEU A 71 -3.07 -2.86 8.10
CA LEU A 71 -3.74 -3.90 7.32
C LEU A 71 -4.24 -5.07 8.16
N ASN A 72 -4.06 -5.07 9.47
CA ASN A 72 -4.39 -6.20 10.37
C ASN A 72 -3.72 -7.49 9.91
N LYS A 73 -2.44 -7.39 9.53
CA LYS A 73 -1.64 -8.52 9.07
C LYS A 73 -0.45 -8.74 10.00
N ASN A 74 0.11 -9.94 9.93
CA ASN A 74 1.33 -10.27 10.67
C ASN A 74 2.54 -9.65 9.97
N HIS A 75 3.47 -9.11 10.76
CA HIS A 75 4.72 -8.52 10.26
C HIS A 75 5.49 -9.49 9.34
N SER A 76 5.67 -10.73 9.77
CA SER A 76 6.41 -11.72 8.97
C SER A 76 5.70 -12.05 7.65
N THR A 77 4.37 -12.03 7.64
CA THR A 77 3.60 -12.23 6.42
C THR A 77 3.89 -11.14 5.39
N LEU A 78 4.00 -9.88 5.84
CA LEU A 78 4.31 -8.76 4.94
C LEU A 78 5.70 -8.89 4.36
N VAL A 79 6.68 -9.28 5.14
CA VAL A 79 8.07 -9.47 4.66
C VAL A 79 8.10 -10.53 3.57
N ILE A 80 7.42 -11.66 3.79
CA ILE A 80 7.34 -12.74 2.81
C ILE A 80 6.67 -12.24 1.52
N MET A 81 5.57 -11.49 1.65
CA MET A 81 4.87 -10.93 0.48
C MET A 81 5.78 -10.02 -0.33
N LEU A 82 6.47 -9.09 0.33
CA LEU A 82 7.29 -8.09 -0.35
C LEU A 82 8.45 -8.72 -1.11
N ASN A 83 8.98 -9.83 -0.62
CA ASN A 83 10.05 -10.54 -1.32
C ASN A 83 9.61 -11.14 -2.66
N LYS A 84 8.29 -11.25 -2.89
CA LYS A 84 7.74 -11.80 -4.14
C LYS A 84 7.48 -10.76 -5.22
N TYR A 85 7.54 -9.47 -4.87
CA TYR A 85 7.12 -8.40 -5.79
C TYR A 85 7.86 -8.44 -7.12
N ASN A 86 9.20 -8.50 -7.07
CA ASN A 86 10.01 -8.45 -8.28
C ASN A 86 9.78 -9.65 -9.20
N ASP A 87 9.63 -10.84 -8.61
CA ASP A 87 9.34 -12.05 -9.37
C ASP A 87 7.94 -11.99 -9.99
N TYR A 88 6.95 -11.52 -9.25
CA TYR A 88 5.59 -11.36 -9.76
C TYR A 88 5.55 -10.34 -10.90
N TYR A 89 6.25 -9.23 -10.74
CA TYR A 89 6.32 -8.22 -11.79
C TYR A 89 6.95 -8.77 -13.07
N LYS A 90 7.98 -9.57 -12.93
CA LYS A 90 8.72 -10.14 -14.06
C LYS A 90 7.95 -11.27 -14.75
N TYR A 91 7.31 -12.15 -13.98
CA TYR A 91 6.77 -13.41 -14.51
C TYR A 91 5.25 -13.50 -14.58
N ILE A 92 4.51 -12.61 -13.93
CA ILE A 92 3.04 -12.65 -13.92
C ILE A 92 2.49 -11.41 -14.64
N PRO A 93 2.08 -11.55 -15.92
CA PRO A 93 1.59 -10.40 -16.69
C PRO A 93 0.40 -9.70 -16.04
N GLU A 94 -0.54 -10.44 -15.43
CA GLU A 94 -1.69 -9.87 -14.74
C GLU A 94 -1.26 -8.98 -13.58
N PHE A 95 -0.29 -9.42 -12.78
CA PHE A 95 0.25 -8.61 -11.70
C PHE A 95 0.92 -7.35 -12.24
N ARG A 96 1.73 -7.48 -13.27
CA ARG A 96 2.43 -6.35 -13.90
C ARG A 96 1.45 -5.31 -14.41
N GLU A 97 0.37 -5.72 -15.04
CA GLU A 97 -0.67 -4.80 -15.52
C GLU A 97 -1.25 -3.98 -14.38
N LEU A 98 -1.60 -4.63 -13.27
CA LEU A 98 -2.16 -3.94 -12.11
C LEU A 98 -1.15 -2.99 -11.49
N ALA A 99 0.11 -3.42 -11.34
CA ALA A 99 1.17 -2.58 -10.79
C ALA A 99 1.42 -1.36 -11.67
N ASP A 100 1.46 -1.54 -12.99
CA ASP A 100 1.67 -0.44 -13.93
C ASP A 100 0.49 0.54 -13.90
N ARG A 101 -0.74 0.06 -13.80
CA ARG A 101 -1.92 0.92 -13.68
C ARG A 101 -1.85 1.79 -12.43
N PHE A 102 -1.46 1.21 -11.31
CA PHE A 102 -1.30 1.98 -10.07
C PHE A 102 -0.20 3.04 -10.22
N ASN A 103 0.95 2.65 -10.73
CA ASN A 103 2.08 3.57 -10.89
C ASN A 103 1.77 4.70 -11.87
N ASN A 104 1.06 4.41 -12.95
CA ASN A 104 0.64 5.42 -13.92
C ASN A 104 -0.36 6.41 -13.31
N LYS A 105 -1.31 5.91 -12.53
CA LYS A 105 -2.27 6.77 -11.84
C LYS A 105 -1.59 7.68 -10.82
N LEU A 106 -0.65 7.14 -10.07
CA LEU A 106 0.13 7.91 -9.11
C LEU A 106 0.93 9.02 -9.83
N LYS A 107 1.54 8.70 -10.94
CA LYS A 107 2.29 9.66 -11.74
C LYS A 107 1.38 10.77 -12.28
N GLU A 108 0.20 10.44 -12.78
CA GLU A 108 -0.78 11.43 -13.24
C GLU A 108 -1.13 12.43 -12.13
N ILE A 109 -1.36 11.94 -10.92
CA ILE A 109 -1.68 12.80 -9.78
C ILE A 109 -0.50 13.71 -9.44
N GLN A 110 0.73 13.18 -9.43
CA GLN A 110 1.93 13.97 -9.17
C GLN A 110 2.15 15.03 -10.24
N ASP A 111 1.99 14.69 -11.51
CA ASP A 111 2.13 15.64 -12.62
C ASP A 111 1.06 16.72 -12.56
N GLY A 112 -0.17 16.36 -12.20
CA GLY A 112 -1.27 17.29 -12.03
C GLY A 112 -1.06 18.30 -10.90
N THR A 113 -0.38 17.89 -9.83
CA THR A 113 -0.08 18.79 -8.70
C THR A 113 1.05 19.77 -9.00
N ASN A 114 1.84 19.52 -10.04
CA ASN A 114 2.96 20.38 -10.43
C ASN A 114 2.56 21.48 -11.42
N GLU A 115 1.33 21.45 -11.86
CA GLU A 115 0.78 22.50 -12.71
C GLU A 115 0.20 23.63 -11.85
#